data_c52b3aa7805b95c5f04e2ecbd8a98e75
#
_entry.id   c52b3aa7805b95c5f04e2ecbd8a98e75
#
_cell.length_a   1.000
_cell.length_b   1.000
_cell.length_c   1.000
_cell.angle_alpha   90.00
_cell.angle_beta   90.00
_cell.angle_gamma   90.00
#
_symmetry.space_group_name_H-M   'P 1'
#
loop_
_entity.id
_entity.type
_entity.pdbx_description
1 polymer ?
#
loop_
_entity_poly.entity_id
_entity_poly.type
_entity_poly.pdbx_seq_one_letter_code
_entity_poly.pdbx_strand_id
1 'polypeptide(L)'
;MVIERTPEINKEDLFEAIISPPNIQIEDIVEKINNSFDYWDTVKYKKCPAGYTPTRLWTFVKASRLKSMVKVWEKYGVNLSLTNAMQRMCHEFDMFWGGSWGADSTIDSKNKEQYLVSSLMEEAIYSSQMEGAATTRKVAKEMLKKKMTPRDKSQQMIHNNYQTIQFIVDHKDEPLSEGLLLQIHRLMTEKTMQNPDDAGRFRNNNDVVVENGITHEIVHTPPSYTEIPQFVDDLCEFFNEKNNKQFIHPIIRGITIHFMISYVHPFSDGNGR
;
A
#
# COMPACT_ATOMS: atom_id res chain seq x y z
N MET A 1 5.29 17.12 3.13
CA MET A 1 6.55 17.18 2.33
C MET A 1 6.14 17.31 0.88
N VAL A 2 6.43 18.43 0.24
CA VAL A 2 6.13 18.62 -1.19
C VAL A 2 7.12 17.74 -1.97
N ILE A 3 6.62 16.80 -2.76
CA ILE A 3 7.48 15.98 -3.62
C ILE A 3 8.08 16.91 -4.67
N GLU A 4 9.38 17.01 -4.70
CA GLU A 4 10.10 17.83 -5.66
C GLU A 4 9.89 17.31 -7.09
N ARG A 5 9.58 18.20 -8.01
CA ARG A 5 9.43 17.83 -9.42
C ARG A 5 10.76 17.34 -9.99
N THR A 6 10.71 16.21 -10.69
CA THR A 6 11.89 15.71 -11.40
C THR A 6 12.25 16.61 -12.57
N PRO A 7 13.53 16.69 -12.97
CA PRO A 7 13.90 17.39 -14.20
C PRO A 7 13.23 16.73 -15.40
N GLU A 8 12.86 17.55 -16.37
CA GLU A 8 12.42 17.05 -17.67
C GLU A 8 13.58 16.31 -18.35
N ILE A 9 13.30 15.09 -18.80
CA ILE A 9 14.28 14.28 -19.52
C ILE A 9 13.90 14.32 -21.00
N ASN A 10 14.85 14.70 -21.84
CA ASN A 10 14.69 14.62 -23.28
C ASN A 10 14.43 13.15 -23.69
N LYS A 11 13.46 12.94 -24.58
CA LYS A 11 13.12 11.59 -25.09
C LYS A 11 14.30 10.94 -25.81
N GLU A 12 15.11 11.69 -26.52
CA GLU A 12 16.29 11.21 -27.23
C GLU A 12 17.36 10.71 -26.26
N ASP A 13 17.66 11.48 -25.20
CA ASP A 13 18.60 11.10 -24.13
C ASP A 13 18.12 9.85 -23.39
N LEU A 14 16.82 9.75 -23.15
CA LEU A 14 16.23 8.58 -22.50
C LEU A 14 16.33 7.34 -23.40
N PHE A 15 16.03 7.49 -24.69
CA PHE A 15 16.14 6.40 -25.65
C PHE A 15 17.60 5.94 -25.81
N GLU A 16 18.55 6.87 -25.92
CA GLU A 16 19.99 6.58 -25.93
C GLU A 16 20.40 5.78 -24.68
N ALA A 17 19.98 6.22 -23.49
CA ALA A 17 20.27 5.52 -22.24
C ALA A 17 19.62 4.11 -22.14
N ILE A 18 18.55 3.87 -22.87
CA ILE A 18 17.92 2.53 -22.98
C ILE A 18 18.74 1.59 -23.87
N ILE A 19 19.21 2.06 -25.02
CA ILE A 19 19.90 1.22 -26.02
C ILE A 19 21.41 1.11 -25.78
N SER A 20 22.02 2.14 -25.19
CA SER A 20 23.45 2.20 -24.89
C SER A 20 23.66 2.09 -23.38
N PRO A 21 24.00 0.91 -22.85
CA PRO A 21 24.22 0.76 -21.43
C PRO A 21 25.38 1.67 -20.98
N PRO A 22 25.26 2.28 -19.79
CA PRO A 22 26.35 3.08 -19.23
C PRO A 22 27.55 2.21 -18.90
N ASN A 23 28.68 2.84 -18.58
CA ASN A 23 29.83 2.10 -18.06
C ASN A 23 29.51 1.42 -16.71
N ILE A 24 30.30 0.43 -16.33
CA ILE A 24 30.11 -0.38 -15.12
C ILE A 24 29.95 0.48 -13.86
N GLN A 25 30.69 1.58 -13.75
CA GLN A 25 30.59 2.46 -12.57
C GLN A 25 29.21 3.15 -12.43
N ILE A 26 28.61 3.50 -13.54
CA ILE A 26 27.26 4.10 -13.56
C ILE A 26 26.20 3.02 -13.31
N GLU A 27 26.38 1.82 -13.86
CA GLU A 27 25.47 0.70 -13.60
C GLU A 27 25.38 0.38 -12.10
N ASP A 28 26.52 0.27 -11.41
CA ASP A 28 26.59 0.02 -9.97
C ASP A 28 25.88 1.13 -9.14
N ILE A 29 26.04 2.39 -9.56
CA ILE A 29 25.39 3.52 -8.89
C ILE A 29 23.88 3.47 -9.13
N VAL A 30 23.45 3.24 -10.37
CA VAL A 30 22.05 3.14 -10.75
C VAL A 30 21.37 1.97 -10.02
N GLU A 31 22.03 0.81 -9.93
CA GLU A 31 21.53 -0.34 -9.19
C GLU A 31 21.35 -0.02 -7.70
N LYS A 32 22.33 0.62 -7.06
CA LYS A 32 22.22 1.04 -5.66
C LYS A 32 21.06 2.02 -5.45
N ILE A 33 20.91 3.01 -6.34
CA ILE A 33 19.81 3.97 -6.31
C ILE A 33 18.45 3.25 -6.42
N ASN A 34 18.33 2.29 -7.35
CA ASN A 34 17.10 1.54 -7.54
C ASN A 34 16.78 0.61 -6.37
N ASN A 35 17.78 -0.06 -5.80
CA ASN A 35 17.60 -0.93 -4.64
C ASN A 35 17.27 -0.17 -3.35
N SER A 36 17.68 1.11 -3.24
CA SER A 36 17.32 2.01 -2.12
C SER A 36 16.01 2.76 -2.37
N PHE A 37 15.38 2.59 -3.54
CA PHE A 37 14.18 3.32 -3.97
C PHE A 37 14.34 4.84 -3.97
N ASP A 38 15.57 5.35 -4.11
CA ASP A 38 15.83 6.79 -4.07
C ASP A 38 15.09 7.52 -5.19
N TYR A 39 14.52 8.67 -4.85
CA TYR A 39 13.87 9.55 -5.79
C TYR A 39 14.77 10.75 -6.12
N TRP A 40 14.31 11.66 -6.99
CA TRP A 40 15.09 12.79 -7.45
C TRP A 40 15.60 13.69 -6.32
N ASP A 41 14.80 13.94 -5.32
CA ASP A 41 15.14 14.73 -4.14
C ASP A 41 16.40 14.23 -3.41
N THR A 42 16.67 12.93 -3.48
CA THR A 42 17.87 12.29 -2.95
C THR A 42 18.95 12.14 -4.01
N VAL A 43 18.60 11.74 -5.23
CA VAL A 43 19.56 11.45 -6.30
C VAL A 43 20.35 12.69 -6.73
N LYS A 44 19.73 13.87 -6.75
CA LYS A 44 20.38 15.12 -7.13
C LYS A 44 21.60 15.51 -6.27
N TYR A 45 21.68 14.98 -5.05
CA TYR A 45 22.80 15.23 -4.11
C TYR A 45 23.86 14.12 -4.12
N LYS A 46 23.62 13.04 -4.87
CA LYS A 46 24.62 11.96 -4.94
C LYS A 46 25.84 12.40 -5.74
N LYS A 47 27.01 11.93 -5.31
CA LYS A 47 28.27 12.18 -6.01
C LYS A 47 28.22 11.49 -7.37
N CYS A 48 28.31 12.27 -8.44
CA CYS A 48 28.39 11.76 -9.80
C CYS A 48 29.85 11.44 -10.17
N PRO A 49 30.11 10.40 -10.96
CA PRO A 49 31.39 10.17 -11.59
C PRO A 49 31.79 11.32 -12.52
N ALA A 50 33.08 11.41 -12.84
CA ALA A 50 33.60 12.44 -13.76
C ALA A 50 32.87 12.40 -15.11
N GLY A 51 32.46 13.56 -15.60
CA GLY A 51 31.72 13.70 -16.86
C GLY A 51 30.19 13.46 -16.76
N TYR A 52 29.66 13.20 -15.57
CA TYR A 52 28.22 13.04 -15.37
C TYR A 52 27.64 14.15 -14.47
N THR A 53 26.45 14.61 -14.87
CA THR A 53 25.62 15.50 -14.05
C THR A 53 24.55 14.68 -13.31
N PRO A 54 23.98 15.20 -12.21
CA PRO A 54 22.85 14.55 -11.54
C PRO A 54 21.66 14.26 -12.48
N THR A 55 21.38 15.18 -13.41
CA THR A 55 20.31 15.00 -14.41
C THR A 55 20.61 13.83 -15.34
N ARG A 56 21.87 13.71 -15.83
CA ARG A 56 22.25 12.58 -16.68
C ARG A 56 22.24 11.25 -15.91
N LEU A 57 22.68 11.25 -14.65
CA LEU A 57 22.52 10.07 -13.78
C LEU A 57 21.05 9.68 -13.62
N TRP A 58 20.17 10.67 -13.41
CA TRP A 58 18.73 10.44 -13.32
C TRP A 58 18.13 9.85 -14.61
N THR A 59 18.64 10.26 -15.77
CA THR A 59 18.24 9.66 -17.07
C THR A 59 18.53 8.17 -17.09
N PHE A 60 19.73 7.73 -16.66
CA PHE A 60 20.06 6.30 -16.57
C PHE A 60 19.20 5.55 -15.53
N VAL A 61 18.90 6.19 -14.38
CA VAL A 61 17.96 5.61 -13.37
C VAL A 61 16.59 5.38 -13.99
N LYS A 62 16.05 6.37 -14.72
CA LYS A 62 14.77 6.24 -15.42
C LYS A 62 14.80 5.19 -16.52
N ALA A 63 15.86 5.13 -17.32
CA ALA A 63 16.04 4.13 -18.36
C ALA A 63 16.07 2.71 -17.76
N SER A 64 16.81 2.51 -16.68
CA SER A 64 16.86 1.23 -15.96
C SER A 64 15.49 0.82 -15.40
N ARG A 65 14.75 1.77 -14.81
CA ARG A 65 13.39 1.53 -14.30
C ARG A 65 12.41 1.16 -15.40
N LEU A 66 12.52 1.79 -16.58
CA LEU A 66 11.71 1.43 -17.76
C LEU A 66 12.01 0.04 -18.29
N LYS A 67 13.29 -0.37 -18.29
CA LYS A 67 13.67 -1.73 -18.72
C LYS A 67 13.11 -2.83 -17.82
N SER A 68 13.00 -2.57 -16.53
CA SER A 68 12.47 -3.51 -15.52
C SER A 68 10.98 -3.30 -15.22
N MET A 69 10.30 -2.51 -16.05
CA MET A 69 8.91 -2.16 -15.82
C MET A 69 7.98 -3.33 -16.11
N VAL A 70 7.14 -3.65 -15.13
CA VAL A 70 6.06 -4.63 -15.21
C VAL A 70 4.74 -3.89 -15.14
N LYS A 71 3.82 -4.19 -16.04
CA LYS A 71 2.45 -3.68 -15.97
C LYS A 71 1.71 -4.44 -14.88
N VAL A 72 1.32 -3.75 -13.81
CA VAL A 72 0.62 -4.37 -12.68
C VAL A 72 -0.89 -4.28 -12.88
N TRP A 73 -1.39 -3.10 -13.22
CA TRP A 73 -2.81 -2.89 -13.50
C TRP A 73 -2.97 -1.95 -14.70
N GLU A 74 -3.00 -2.56 -15.89
CA GLU A 74 -2.90 -1.83 -17.16
C GLU A 74 -4.03 -0.81 -17.37
N LYS A 75 -5.25 -1.16 -16.98
CA LYS A 75 -6.43 -0.27 -17.11
C LYS A 75 -6.24 1.07 -16.40
N TYR A 76 -5.56 1.08 -15.28
CA TYR A 76 -5.28 2.28 -14.48
C TYR A 76 -3.86 2.83 -14.67
N GLY A 77 -3.12 2.29 -15.63
CA GLY A 77 -1.75 2.72 -15.90
C GLY A 77 -0.76 2.45 -14.78
N VAL A 78 -1.09 1.53 -13.85
CA VAL A 78 -0.22 1.18 -12.73
C VAL A 78 0.89 0.27 -13.21
N ASN A 79 2.10 0.77 -13.13
CA ASN A 79 3.32 0.07 -13.51
C ASN A 79 4.29 0.02 -12.33
N LEU A 80 5.07 -1.04 -12.27
CA LEU A 80 6.10 -1.23 -11.24
C LEU A 80 7.45 -1.49 -11.91
N SER A 81 8.49 -0.79 -11.49
CA SER A 81 9.87 -1.18 -11.82
C SER A 81 10.32 -2.22 -10.81
N LEU A 82 10.41 -3.47 -11.24
CA LEU A 82 10.75 -4.59 -10.38
C LEU A 82 12.28 -4.63 -10.16
N THR A 83 12.72 -4.22 -8.97
CA THR A 83 14.15 -4.22 -8.60
C THR A 83 14.60 -5.58 -8.05
N ASN A 84 15.92 -5.82 -8.06
CA ASN A 84 16.50 -7.02 -7.45
C ASN A 84 16.16 -7.11 -5.95
N ALA A 85 16.13 -5.98 -5.24
CA ALA A 85 15.74 -5.94 -3.82
C ALA A 85 14.29 -6.37 -3.62
N MET A 86 13.34 -5.89 -4.45
CA MET A 86 11.93 -6.32 -4.38
C MET A 86 11.77 -7.82 -4.65
N GLN A 87 12.45 -8.35 -5.66
CA GLN A 87 12.39 -9.77 -5.99
C GLN A 87 12.91 -10.63 -4.84
N ARG A 88 14.03 -10.22 -4.22
CA ARG A 88 14.58 -10.89 -3.04
C ARG A 88 13.62 -10.86 -1.87
N MET A 89 13.02 -9.70 -1.57
CA MET A 89 12.02 -9.56 -0.51
C MET A 89 10.80 -10.47 -0.76
N CYS A 90 10.27 -10.49 -1.97
CA CYS A 90 9.16 -11.38 -2.32
C CYS A 90 9.55 -12.86 -2.11
N HIS A 91 10.74 -13.26 -2.56
CA HIS A 91 11.25 -14.61 -2.34
C HIS A 91 11.40 -14.94 -0.85
N GLU A 92 11.97 -14.04 -0.06
CA GLU A 92 12.10 -14.22 1.39
C GLU A 92 10.73 -14.36 2.08
N PHE A 93 9.74 -13.57 1.66
CA PHE A 93 8.37 -13.72 2.14
C PHE A 93 7.78 -15.09 1.78
N ASP A 94 7.96 -15.57 0.55
CA ASP A 94 7.48 -16.89 0.15
C ASP A 94 8.13 -18.00 0.95
N MET A 95 9.44 -17.92 1.18
CA MET A 95 10.19 -18.95 1.90
C MET A 95 9.91 -18.96 3.40
N PHE A 96 9.75 -17.80 4.04
CA PHE A 96 9.62 -17.72 5.49
C PHE A 96 8.19 -17.57 5.99
N TRP A 97 7.27 -17.07 5.15
CA TRP A 97 5.90 -16.72 5.55
C TRP A 97 4.82 -17.39 4.71
N GLY A 98 5.15 -17.81 3.49
CA GLY A 98 4.17 -18.24 2.47
C GLY A 98 3.81 -19.72 2.48
N GLY A 99 4.45 -20.58 3.25
CA GLY A 99 4.10 -21.97 3.10
C GLY A 99 4.76 -22.97 4.03
N SER A 100 4.01 -23.99 4.32
CA SER A 100 4.42 -25.26 4.94
C SER A 100 5.12 -26.17 3.92
N TRP A 101 6.30 -25.82 3.46
CA TRP A 101 7.17 -26.81 2.84
C TRP A 101 7.89 -27.57 3.95
N GLY A 102 7.14 -28.41 4.72
CA GLY A 102 7.74 -29.41 5.61
C GLY A 102 8.76 -28.92 6.64
N ALA A 103 8.95 -27.62 6.78
CA ALA A 103 9.87 -27.07 7.73
C ALA A 103 9.20 -27.05 9.10
N ASP A 104 9.86 -27.65 10.07
CA ASP A 104 9.54 -27.54 11.49
C ASP A 104 9.28 -26.07 11.84
N SER A 105 8.01 -25.70 12.01
CA SER A 105 7.69 -24.36 12.49
C SER A 105 8.32 -24.25 13.89
N THR A 106 9.22 -23.29 14.08
CA THR A 106 9.86 -23.00 15.37
C THR A 106 8.85 -22.61 16.45
N ILE A 107 7.58 -22.46 16.10
CA ILE A 107 6.49 -22.12 17.00
C ILE A 107 5.65 -23.37 17.24
N ASP A 108 5.62 -23.83 18.49
CA ASP A 108 4.73 -24.90 18.94
C ASP A 108 3.27 -24.58 18.56
N SER A 109 2.56 -25.58 18.04
CA SER A 109 1.16 -25.45 17.60
C SER A 109 0.24 -24.85 18.67
N LYS A 110 0.52 -25.12 19.96
CA LYS A 110 -0.22 -24.53 21.09
C LYS A 110 0.00 -23.02 21.25
N ASN A 111 1.17 -22.52 20.87
CA ASN A 111 1.51 -21.12 20.99
C ASN A 111 1.18 -20.33 19.72
N LYS A 112 0.96 -21.03 18.60
CA LYS A 112 0.70 -20.40 17.28
C LYS A 112 -0.55 -19.53 17.29
N GLU A 113 -1.64 -20.03 17.87
CA GLU A 113 -2.91 -19.28 17.98
C GLU A 113 -2.75 -18.04 18.89
N GLN A 114 -2.09 -18.18 20.04
CA GLN A 114 -1.84 -17.04 20.94
C GLN A 114 -0.94 -15.99 20.27
N TYR A 115 0.05 -16.44 19.51
CA TYR A 115 0.93 -15.53 18.76
C TYR A 115 0.15 -14.78 17.68
N LEU A 116 -0.68 -15.48 16.89
CA LEU A 116 -1.54 -14.88 15.87
C LEU A 116 -2.48 -13.85 16.48
N VAL A 117 -3.22 -14.19 17.53
CA VAL A 117 -4.14 -13.26 18.22
C VAL A 117 -3.39 -12.03 18.74
N SER A 118 -2.20 -12.23 19.32
CA SER A 118 -1.37 -11.10 19.79
C SER A 118 -0.93 -10.21 18.64
N SER A 119 -0.55 -10.76 17.49
CA SER A 119 -0.12 -10.01 16.29
C SER A 119 -1.27 -9.21 15.70
N LEU A 120 -2.46 -9.80 15.60
CA LEU A 120 -3.66 -9.10 15.12
C LEU A 120 -4.06 -7.93 16.04
N MET A 121 -3.90 -8.08 17.37
CA MET A 121 -4.12 -6.98 18.31
C MET A 121 -3.11 -5.84 18.10
N GLU A 122 -1.83 -6.16 17.94
CA GLU A 122 -0.81 -5.14 17.70
C GLU A 122 -1.06 -4.41 16.38
N GLU A 123 -1.40 -5.13 15.30
CA GLU A 123 -1.76 -4.56 14.01
C GLU A 123 -2.93 -3.58 14.14
N ALA A 124 -4.03 -4.01 14.77
CA ALA A 124 -5.20 -3.16 14.98
C ALA A 124 -4.87 -1.90 15.79
N ILE A 125 -4.00 -1.99 16.78
CA ILE A 125 -3.58 -0.86 17.61
C ILE A 125 -2.75 0.12 16.80
N TYR A 126 -1.69 -0.34 16.13
CA TYR A 126 -0.77 0.53 15.43
C TYR A 126 -1.41 1.16 14.19
N SER A 127 -2.15 0.39 13.39
CA SER A 127 -2.89 0.91 12.24
C SER A 127 -3.88 2.00 12.66
N SER A 128 -4.66 1.78 13.74
CA SER A 128 -5.58 2.80 14.25
C SER A 128 -4.86 4.04 14.79
N GLN A 129 -3.68 3.89 15.40
CA GLN A 129 -2.89 5.02 15.87
C GLN A 129 -2.34 5.85 14.72
N MET A 130 -1.93 5.22 13.62
CA MET A 130 -1.52 5.92 12.39
C MET A 130 -2.67 6.77 11.81
N GLU A 131 -3.90 6.32 11.99
CA GLU A 131 -5.13 7.01 11.58
C GLU A 131 -5.71 7.93 12.64
N GLY A 132 -4.91 8.28 13.67
CA GLY A 132 -5.24 9.31 14.64
C GLY A 132 -5.89 8.84 15.95
N ALA A 133 -5.96 7.53 16.22
CA ALA A 133 -6.42 7.05 17.53
C ALA A 133 -5.39 7.38 18.62
N ALA A 134 -5.79 8.13 19.63
CA ALA A 134 -4.91 8.64 20.69
C ALA A 134 -4.71 7.67 21.88
N THR A 135 -5.34 6.50 21.87
CA THR A 135 -5.25 5.51 22.95
C THR A 135 -3.85 4.90 23.02
N THR A 136 -3.26 4.82 24.23
CA THR A 136 -1.95 4.20 24.39
C THR A 136 -2.00 2.69 24.12
N ARG A 137 -0.91 2.12 23.58
CA ARG A 137 -0.79 0.69 23.31
C ARG A 137 -1.17 -0.19 24.50
N LYS A 138 -0.73 0.18 25.72
CA LYS A 138 -1.03 -0.58 26.97
C LYS A 138 -2.53 -0.65 27.22
N VAL A 139 -3.21 0.49 27.18
CA VAL A 139 -4.66 0.58 27.43
C VAL A 139 -5.44 -0.16 26.36
N ALA A 140 -5.07 0.02 25.08
CA ALA A 140 -5.71 -0.65 23.96
C ALA A 140 -5.56 -2.19 24.04
N LYS A 141 -4.35 -2.67 24.34
CA LYS A 141 -4.09 -4.12 24.48
C LYS A 141 -4.87 -4.73 25.66
N GLU A 142 -4.97 -4.02 26.76
CA GLU A 142 -5.77 -4.45 27.90
C GLU A 142 -7.27 -4.50 27.57
N MET A 143 -7.78 -3.46 26.90
CA MET A 143 -9.17 -3.39 26.43
C MET A 143 -9.52 -4.60 25.53
N LEU A 144 -8.69 -4.87 24.51
CA LEU A 144 -8.93 -5.98 23.59
C LEU A 144 -8.85 -7.34 24.31
N LYS A 145 -7.82 -7.57 25.15
CA LYS A 145 -7.65 -8.83 25.89
C LYS A 145 -8.81 -9.12 26.84
N LYS A 146 -9.31 -8.10 27.54
CA LYS A 146 -10.40 -8.23 28.52
C LYS A 146 -11.78 -8.07 27.87
N LYS A 147 -11.85 -7.87 26.56
CA LYS A 147 -13.12 -7.61 25.81
C LYS A 147 -13.95 -6.49 26.44
N MET A 148 -13.27 -5.42 26.84
CA MET A 148 -13.94 -4.27 27.46
C MET A 148 -14.63 -3.41 26.40
N THR A 149 -15.76 -2.82 26.78
CA THR A 149 -16.45 -1.85 25.92
C THR A 149 -15.58 -0.60 25.71
N PRO A 150 -15.40 -0.12 24.47
CA PRO A 150 -14.72 1.14 24.18
C PRO A 150 -15.37 2.32 24.91
N ARG A 151 -14.56 3.23 25.46
CA ARG A 151 -15.03 4.39 26.23
C ARG A 151 -15.04 5.70 25.44
N ASP A 152 -14.30 5.73 24.34
CA ASP A 152 -14.14 6.90 23.48
C ASP A 152 -13.96 6.49 22.01
N LYS A 153 -13.94 7.48 21.11
CA LYS A 153 -13.80 7.26 19.66
C LYS A 153 -12.49 6.53 19.31
N SER A 154 -11.37 6.86 19.98
CA SER A 154 -10.06 6.22 19.72
C SER A 154 -10.08 4.73 20.08
N GLN A 155 -10.65 4.39 21.24
CA GLN A 155 -10.84 2.99 21.62
C GLN A 155 -11.81 2.25 20.70
N GLN A 156 -12.87 2.93 20.24
CA GLN A 156 -13.80 2.36 19.28
C GLN A 156 -13.12 2.07 17.93
N MET A 157 -12.27 2.96 17.43
CA MET A 157 -11.48 2.74 16.21
C MET A 157 -10.61 1.48 16.32
N ILE A 158 -9.88 1.33 17.42
CA ILE A 158 -9.03 0.16 17.67
C ILE A 158 -9.86 -1.12 17.78
N HIS A 159 -10.98 -1.06 18.49
CA HIS A 159 -11.89 -2.20 18.63
C HIS A 159 -12.45 -2.64 17.26
N ASN A 160 -12.95 -1.68 16.48
CA ASN A 160 -13.47 -1.94 15.14
C ASN A 160 -12.42 -2.56 14.24
N ASN A 161 -11.20 -1.99 14.23
CA ASN A 161 -10.11 -2.51 13.39
C ASN A 161 -9.78 -3.96 13.77
N TYR A 162 -9.69 -4.28 15.07
CA TYR A 162 -9.47 -5.64 15.53
C TYR A 162 -10.59 -6.60 15.10
N GLN A 163 -11.85 -6.20 15.24
CA GLN A 163 -13.00 -7.00 14.80
C GLN A 163 -13.02 -7.18 13.28
N THR A 164 -12.66 -6.13 12.54
CA THR A 164 -12.59 -6.17 11.08
C THR A 164 -11.48 -7.11 10.59
N ILE A 165 -10.29 -7.07 11.22
CA ILE A 165 -9.21 -7.99 10.87
C ILE A 165 -9.63 -9.45 11.13
N GLN A 166 -10.29 -9.74 12.27
CA GLN A 166 -10.82 -11.08 12.55
C GLN A 166 -11.84 -11.50 11.48
N PHE A 167 -12.78 -10.62 11.15
CA PHE A 167 -13.75 -10.85 10.09
C PHE A 167 -13.09 -11.18 8.76
N ILE A 168 -12.07 -10.41 8.36
CA ILE A 168 -11.32 -10.66 7.11
C ILE A 168 -10.62 -12.03 7.15
N VAL A 169 -10.02 -12.40 8.28
CA VAL A 169 -9.37 -13.71 8.43
C VAL A 169 -10.38 -14.87 8.29
N ASP A 170 -11.57 -14.70 8.84
CA ASP A 170 -12.63 -15.71 8.75
C ASP A 170 -13.22 -15.84 7.32
N HIS A 171 -13.15 -14.77 6.53
CA HIS A 171 -13.68 -14.72 5.15
C HIS A 171 -12.58 -14.67 4.07
N LYS A 172 -11.34 -14.97 4.43
CA LYS A 172 -10.17 -14.84 3.53
C LYS A 172 -10.24 -15.69 2.27
N ASP A 173 -10.99 -16.77 2.29
CA ASP A 173 -11.15 -17.71 1.18
C ASP A 173 -12.36 -17.35 0.29
N GLU A 174 -13.12 -16.32 0.65
CA GLU A 174 -14.23 -15.81 -0.15
C GLU A 174 -13.74 -14.84 -1.22
N PRO A 175 -14.32 -14.85 -2.42
CA PRO A 175 -14.00 -13.86 -3.43
C PRO A 175 -14.42 -12.47 -2.96
N LEU A 176 -13.58 -11.47 -3.21
CA LEU A 176 -13.95 -10.08 -2.96
C LEU A 176 -15.15 -9.69 -3.83
N SER A 177 -16.12 -9.06 -3.21
CA SER A 177 -17.30 -8.48 -3.85
C SER A 177 -17.56 -7.08 -3.30
N GLU A 178 -18.34 -6.28 -4.00
CA GLU A 178 -18.81 -4.99 -3.50
C GLU A 178 -19.45 -5.13 -2.12
N GLY A 179 -20.33 -6.13 -1.94
CA GLY A 179 -20.99 -6.37 -0.66
C GLY A 179 -20.02 -6.66 0.48
N LEU A 180 -18.99 -7.48 0.24
CA LEU A 180 -17.95 -7.78 1.22
C LEU A 180 -17.10 -6.53 1.55
N LEU A 181 -16.74 -5.73 0.53
CA LEU A 181 -16.02 -4.46 0.73
C LEU A 181 -16.81 -3.47 1.57
N LEU A 182 -18.10 -3.31 1.30
CA LEU A 182 -19.00 -2.43 2.08
C LEU A 182 -19.20 -2.94 3.50
N GLN A 183 -19.24 -4.26 3.70
CA GLN A 183 -19.33 -4.86 5.04
C GLN A 183 -18.05 -4.62 5.85
N ILE A 184 -16.88 -4.79 5.25
CA ILE A 184 -15.58 -4.47 5.86
C ILE A 184 -15.56 -3.01 6.30
N HIS A 185 -15.94 -2.09 5.40
CA HIS A 185 -15.99 -0.68 5.71
C HIS A 185 -16.96 -0.36 6.85
N ARG A 186 -18.15 -0.98 6.85
CA ARG A 186 -19.14 -0.80 7.93
C ARG A 186 -18.61 -1.22 9.28
N LEU A 187 -17.97 -2.40 9.37
CA LEU A 187 -17.38 -2.89 10.62
C LEU A 187 -16.28 -1.95 11.11
N MET A 188 -15.41 -1.50 10.20
CA MET A 188 -14.28 -0.66 10.51
C MET A 188 -14.68 0.74 11.00
N THR A 189 -15.80 1.25 10.51
CA THR A 189 -16.25 2.62 10.76
C THR A 189 -17.42 2.73 11.74
N GLU A 190 -17.90 1.61 12.31
CA GLU A 190 -19.02 1.61 13.26
C GLU A 190 -18.79 2.62 14.41
N LYS A 191 -19.75 3.51 14.64
CA LYS A 191 -19.72 4.55 15.71
C LYS A 191 -18.51 5.49 15.67
N THR A 192 -17.78 5.56 14.56
CA THR A 192 -16.62 6.45 14.42
C THR A 192 -16.80 7.50 13.31
N MET A 193 -17.76 7.34 12.44
CA MET A 193 -18.11 8.30 11.39
C MET A 193 -18.76 9.55 11.97
N GLN A 194 -18.58 10.70 11.30
CA GLN A 194 -19.32 11.93 11.63
C GLN A 194 -20.81 11.77 11.30
N ASN A 195 -21.10 11.23 10.11
CA ASN A 195 -22.43 10.83 9.73
C ASN A 195 -22.52 9.29 9.77
N PRO A 196 -23.30 8.71 10.69
CA PRO A 196 -23.44 7.26 10.83
C PRO A 196 -23.97 6.55 9.56
N ASP A 197 -24.73 7.27 8.73
CA ASP A 197 -25.32 6.71 7.51
C ASP A 197 -24.28 6.46 6.40
N ASP A 198 -23.08 7.02 6.51
CA ASP A 198 -21.99 6.80 5.56
C ASP A 198 -21.24 5.47 5.82
N ALA A 199 -21.45 4.83 6.97
CA ALA A 199 -20.83 3.55 7.29
C ALA A 199 -21.30 2.44 6.35
N GLY A 200 -20.36 1.86 5.60
CA GLY A 200 -20.66 0.83 4.60
C GLY A 200 -21.33 1.37 3.33
N ARG A 201 -21.01 2.61 2.96
CA ARG A 201 -21.50 3.25 1.72
C ARG A 201 -20.37 3.99 1.02
N PHE A 202 -20.36 3.94 -0.30
CA PHE A 202 -19.47 4.80 -1.09
C PHE A 202 -19.93 6.26 -1.02
N ARG A 203 -18.98 7.18 -1.14
CA ARG A 203 -19.30 8.61 -1.27
C ARG A 203 -20.11 8.86 -2.55
N ASN A 204 -20.98 9.85 -2.47
CA ASN A 204 -21.89 10.23 -3.57
C ASN A 204 -21.65 11.68 -4.06
N ASN A 205 -20.50 12.25 -3.70
CA ASN A 205 -20.10 13.61 -4.08
C ASN A 205 -18.57 13.67 -4.25
N ASN A 206 -18.06 14.83 -4.70
CA ASN A 206 -16.65 15.10 -4.92
C ASN A 206 -16.03 16.02 -3.85
N ASP A 207 -16.65 16.14 -2.69
CA ASP A 207 -16.21 17.06 -1.64
C ASP A 207 -15.00 16.51 -0.86
N VAL A 208 -14.71 15.21 -1.02
CA VAL A 208 -13.61 14.56 -0.34
C VAL A 208 -12.29 14.87 -1.05
N VAL A 209 -11.35 15.41 -0.28
CA VAL A 209 -9.97 15.67 -0.70
C VAL A 209 -9.00 15.14 0.34
N VAL A 210 -7.77 14.86 -0.07
CA VAL A 210 -6.70 14.49 0.87
C VAL A 210 -5.84 15.73 1.11
N GLU A 211 -5.77 16.14 2.36
CA GLU A 211 -5.02 17.33 2.78
C GLU A 211 -3.79 16.94 3.60
N ASN A 212 -2.77 17.79 3.54
CA ASN A 212 -1.65 17.72 4.47
C ASN A 212 -2.15 18.17 5.86
N GLY A 213 -2.04 17.30 6.86
CA GLY A 213 -2.53 17.57 8.22
C GLY A 213 -1.87 18.74 8.95
N ILE A 214 -0.77 19.31 8.42
CA ILE A 214 -0.04 20.45 9.00
C ILE A 214 -0.26 21.72 8.20
N THR A 215 -0.13 21.65 6.86
CA THR A 215 -0.20 22.83 5.97
C THR A 215 -1.59 23.10 5.43
N HIS A 216 -2.52 22.14 5.56
CA HIS A 216 -3.86 22.17 4.96
C HIS A 216 -3.85 22.32 3.44
N GLU A 217 -2.72 22.06 2.80
CA GLU A 217 -2.65 22.02 1.34
C GLU A 217 -3.30 20.73 0.83
N ILE A 218 -4.11 20.83 -0.22
CA ILE A 218 -4.67 19.67 -0.92
C ILE A 218 -3.52 18.95 -1.62
N VAL A 219 -3.22 17.73 -1.18
CA VAL A 219 -2.16 16.89 -1.75
C VAL A 219 -2.71 15.91 -2.79
N HIS A 220 -3.99 15.59 -2.72
CA HIS A 220 -4.64 14.74 -3.70
C HIS A 220 -6.14 15.05 -3.80
N THR A 221 -6.63 15.16 -5.03
CA THR A 221 -8.06 15.21 -5.35
C THR A 221 -8.44 13.88 -5.98
N PRO A 222 -9.28 13.07 -5.32
CA PRO A 222 -9.71 11.79 -5.85
C PRO A 222 -10.48 11.91 -7.18
N PRO A 223 -10.53 10.86 -7.99
CA PRO A 223 -11.40 10.78 -9.15
C PRO A 223 -12.87 11.04 -8.81
N SER A 224 -13.70 11.32 -9.83
CA SER A 224 -15.14 11.57 -9.61
C SER A 224 -15.82 10.39 -8.91
N TYR A 225 -16.76 10.69 -8.00
CA TYR A 225 -17.55 9.64 -7.35
C TYR A 225 -18.32 8.78 -8.36
N THR A 226 -18.61 9.31 -9.55
CA THR A 226 -19.28 8.57 -10.62
C THR A 226 -18.43 7.44 -11.21
N GLU A 227 -17.12 7.45 -10.97
CA GLU A 227 -16.18 6.40 -11.40
C GLU A 227 -16.07 5.25 -10.39
N ILE A 228 -16.58 5.44 -9.17
CA ILE A 228 -16.45 4.45 -8.07
C ILE A 228 -17.08 3.10 -8.43
N PRO A 229 -18.30 3.01 -9.00
CA PRO A 229 -18.88 1.70 -9.32
C PRO A 229 -18.00 0.88 -10.26
N GLN A 230 -17.51 1.50 -11.34
CA GLN A 230 -16.62 0.82 -12.28
C GLN A 230 -15.28 0.44 -11.63
N PHE A 231 -14.73 1.31 -10.78
CA PHE A 231 -13.51 1.00 -10.03
C PHE A 231 -13.69 -0.21 -9.10
N VAL A 232 -14.83 -0.31 -8.40
CA VAL A 232 -15.11 -1.42 -7.47
C VAL A 232 -15.24 -2.74 -8.23
N ASP A 233 -15.90 -2.75 -9.39
CA ASP A 233 -15.97 -3.93 -10.25
C ASP A 233 -14.56 -4.38 -10.67
N ASP A 234 -13.75 -3.44 -11.16
CA ASP A 234 -12.37 -3.71 -11.57
C ASP A 234 -11.48 -4.15 -10.39
N LEU A 235 -11.70 -3.59 -9.20
CA LEU A 235 -10.99 -3.98 -7.98
C LEU A 235 -11.31 -5.42 -7.60
N CYS A 236 -12.58 -5.80 -7.67
CA CYS A 236 -13.01 -7.18 -7.42
C CYS A 236 -12.42 -8.15 -8.45
N GLU A 237 -12.37 -7.78 -9.73
CA GLU A 237 -11.74 -8.60 -10.76
C GLU A 237 -10.24 -8.76 -10.52
N PHE A 238 -9.55 -7.65 -10.20
CA PHE A 238 -8.11 -7.65 -9.94
C PHE A 238 -7.74 -8.42 -8.68
N PHE A 239 -8.51 -8.28 -7.60
CA PHE A 239 -8.33 -9.03 -6.35
C PHE A 239 -8.51 -10.53 -6.57
N ASN A 240 -9.59 -10.92 -7.25
CA ASN A 240 -9.98 -12.31 -7.47
C ASN A 240 -9.20 -13.00 -8.60
N GLU A 241 -8.21 -12.35 -9.19
CA GLU A 241 -7.40 -12.86 -10.31
C GLU A 241 -8.22 -13.25 -11.56
N LYS A 242 -9.43 -12.76 -11.69
CA LYS A 242 -10.23 -12.96 -12.89
C LYS A 242 -9.56 -12.26 -14.07
N ASN A 243 -9.26 -12.99 -15.12
CA ASN A 243 -8.66 -12.47 -16.37
C ASN A 243 -7.19 -12.02 -16.29
N ASN A 244 -6.42 -12.39 -15.28
CA ASN A 244 -5.01 -12.06 -15.23
C ASN A 244 -4.19 -12.86 -16.27
N LYS A 245 -3.69 -12.15 -17.28
CA LYS A 245 -2.79 -12.71 -18.29
C LYS A 245 -1.35 -12.84 -17.78
N GLN A 246 -1.01 -12.18 -16.71
CA GLN A 246 0.33 -12.10 -16.14
C GLN A 246 0.28 -12.37 -14.65
N PHE A 247 1.21 -13.19 -14.16
CA PHE A 247 1.38 -13.39 -12.71
C PHE A 247 1.86 -12.11 -12.05
N ILE A 248 1.17 -11.71 -10.98
CA ILE A 248 1.55 -10.61 -10.10
C ILE A 248 1.69 -11.20 -8.71
N HIS A 249 2.86 -11.05 -8.12
CA HIS A 249 3.12 -11.56 -6.78
C HIS A 249 2.06 -11.05 -5.79
N PRO A 250 1.47 -11.91 -4.91
CA PRO A 250 0.37 -11.52 -4.01
C PRO A 250 0.66 -10.30 -3.15
N ILE A 251 1.89 -10.14 -2.64
CA ILE A 251 2.32 -8.96 -1.89
C ILE A 251 2.24 -7.69 -2.75
N ILE A 252 2.74 -7.75 -3.98
CA ILE A 252 2.69 -6.61 -4.92
C ILE A 252 1.24 -6.26 -5.23
N ARG A 253 0.38 -7.26 -5.43
CA ARG A 253 -1.05 -7.06 -5.64
C ARG A 253 -1.71 -6.38 -4.44
N GLY A 254 -1.46 -6.86 -3.23
CA GLY A 254 -1.98 -6.28 -1.99
C GLY A 254 -1.57 -4.81 -1.82
N ILE A 255 -0.29 -4.48 -2.07
CA ILE A 255 0.22 -3.11 -2.04
C ILE A 255 -0.46 -2.25 -3.12
N THR A 256 -0.67 -2.80 -4.31
CA THR A 256 -1.35 -2.07 -5.41
C THR A 256 -2.80 -1.78 -5.05
N ILE A 257 -3.52 -2.74 -4.47
CA ILE A 257 -4.90 -2.57 -4.00
C ILE A 257 -4.97 -1.48 -2.93
N HIS A 258 -4.10 -1.54 -1.93
CA HIS A 258 -4.01 -0.52 -0.89
C HIS A 258 -3.79 0.89 -1.47
N PHE A 259 -2.83 1.02 -2.39
CA PHE A 259 -2.56 2.28 -3.08
C PHE A 259 -3.78 2.76 -3.87
N MET A 260 -4.44 1.88 -4.62
CA MET A 260 -5.57 2.25 -5.48
C MET A 260 -6.82 2.63 -4.67
N ILE A 261 -7.09 1.98 -3.56
CA ILE A 261 -8.16 2.39 -2.63
C ILE A 261 -7.85 3.78 -2.07
N SER A 262 -6.61 4.03 -1.67
CA SER A 262 -6.18 5.34 -1.18
C SER A 262 -6.25 6.42 -2.27
N TYR A 263 -5.95 6.09 -3.52
CA TYR A 263 -6.00 7.00 -4.67
C TYR A 263 -7.44 7.33 -5.08
N VAL A 264 -8.29 6.32 -5.25
CA VAL A 264 -9.70 6.52 -5.65
C VAL A 264 -10.54 7.08 -4.51
N HIS A 265 -10.17 6.78 -3.26
CA HIS A 265 -10.81 7.28 -2.06
C HIS A 265 -12.33 7.08 -2.08
N PRO A 266 -12.81 5.82 -2.18
CA PRO A 266 -14.21 5.55 -2.49
C PRO A 266 -15.18 5.87 -1.36
N PHE A 267 -14.70 6.09 -0.14
CA PHE A 267 -15.52 6.37 1.05
C PHE A 267 -15.36 7.82 1.53
N SER A 268 -16.33 8.30 2.30
CA SER A 268 -16.27 9.64 2.91
C SER A 268 -15.21 9.73 4.02
N ASP A 269 -14.95 8.62 4.74
CA ASP A 269 -13.89 8.46 5.76
C ASP A 269 -13.52 6.96 5.82
N GLY A 270 -12.40 6.63 6.45
CA GLY A 270 -11.97 5.25 6.67
C GLY A 270 -11.18 4.61 5.52
N ASN A 271 -10.84 5.35 4.47
CA ASN A 271 -10.07 4.82 3.33
C ASN A 271 -8.64 4.41 3.70
N GLY A 272 -8.06 4.96 4.75
CA GLY A 272 -6.70 4.66 5.21
C GLY A 272 -6.61 3.55 6.27
N ARG A 273 -7.74 3.10 6.79
CA ARG A 273 -7.82 2.12 7.90
C ARG A 273 -7.73 0.68 7.47
#